data_a56bd0212821233a7e9e750a29959322
#
_entry.id   a56bd0212821233a7e9e750a29959322
#
_cell.length_a   1.000
_cell.length_b   1.000
_cell.length_c   1.000
_cell.angle_alpha   90.00
_cell.angle_beta   90.00
_cell.angle_gamma   90.00
#
_symmetry.space_group_name_H-M   'P 1'
#
loop_
_entity.id
_entity.type
_entity.pdbx_description
1 polymer ?
#
loop_
_entity_poly.entity_id
_entity_poly.type
_entity_poly.pdbx_seq_one_letter_code
_entity_poly.pdbx_strand_id
1 'polypeptide(L)'
;MIVKNIILMFFNYVTVIRNLRDWLVELNECRKELIAEQEANMLPKVLMKYLDIRKAERSDWTPQGRSKAASQDLKKVSEAIGYLKRQGLYTVDDLEAHIEKSGEEAAALRGQMKKKEKRVKTIDSIVLSLDTFKACKPVYEQYQKIYFKKAKEKFRQEHPEVAKFEKARTVLSKHPEAKTATVKELKKERETLMSEIAELRIPLEAVQADLQRLKDIRYWVRKVTPGTEESKEAPQKQSIYDRMADHSDKPTAPEQKPQRKQNMDL
;
A
#
# COMPACT_ATOMS: atom_id res chain seq x y z
N MET A 1 -11.74 -63.93 53.78
CA MET A 1 -10.96 -62.70 53.39
C MET A 1 -10.67 -62.62 51.90
N ILE A 2 -10.27 -63.68 51.22
CA ILE A 2 -9.87 -63.75 49.82
C ILE A 2 -10.99 -63.32 48.83
N VAL A 3 -12.25 -63.76 49.03
CA VAL A 3 -13.41 -63.48 48.17
C VAL A 3 -13.77 -62.01 48.19
N LYS A 4 -13.67 -61.27 49.31
CA LYS A 4 -13.90 -59.82 49.37
C LYS A 4 -12.88 -59.05 48.59
N ASN A 5 -11.63 -59.42 48.60
CA ASN A 5 -10.55 -58.77 47.86
C ASN A 5 -10.72 -58.96 46.33
N ILE A 6 -11.15 -60.14 45.90
CA ILE A 6 -11.41 -60.42 44.45
C ILE A 6 -12.59 -59.58 43.96
N ILE A 7 -13.67 -59.47 44.76
CA ILE A 7 -14.83 -58.66 44.41
C ILE A 7 -14.42 -57.14 44.29
N LEU A 8 -13.61 -56.66 45.23
CA LEU A 8 -13.12 -55.28 45.21
C LEU A 8 -12.24 -54.99 44.02
N MET A 9 -11.33 -55.89 43.62
CA MET A 9 -10.52 -55.81 42.47
C MET A 9 -11.37 -55.78 41.16
N PHE A 10 -12.42 -56.60 41.12
CA PHE A 10 -13.34 -56.63 39.97
C PHE A 10 -14.13 -55.32 39.82
N PHE A 11 -14.61 -54.75 40.90
CA PHE A 11 -15.28 -53.45 40.94
C PHE A 11 -14.34 -52.31 40.49
N ASN A 12 -13.10 -52.30 40.97
CA ASN A 12 -12.12 -51.32 40.53
C ASN A 12 -11.80 -51.47 39.03
N TYR A 13 -11.66 -52.67 38.51
CA TYR A 13 -11.43 -52.97 37.12
C TYR A 13 -12.57 -52.50 36.21
N VAL A 14 -13.83 -52.75 36.60
CA VAL A 14 -15.03 -52.30 35.88
C VAL A 14 -15.13 -50.78 35.91
N THR A 15 -14.77 -50.12 37.01
CA THR A 15 -14.74 -48.65 37.09
C THR A 15 -13.69 -48.04 36.20
N VAL A 16 -12.50 -48.61 36.12
CA VAL A 16 -11.42 -48.17 35.22
C VAL A 16 -11.81 -48.33 33.75
N ILE A 17 -12.44 -49.45 33.39
CA ILE A 17 -12.93 -49.64 32.01
C ILE A 17 -14.02 -48.64 31.65
N ARG A 18 -14.94 -48.32 32.59
CA ARG A 18 -15.97 -47.31 32.37
C ARG A 18 -15.36 -45.94 32.16
N ASN A 19 -14.42 -45.52 33.00
CA ASN A 19 -13.74 -44.24 32.87
C ASN A 19 -12.93 -44.14 31.56
N LEU A 20 -12.26 -45.20 31.13
CA LEU A 20 -11.56 -45.26 29.85
C LEU A 20 -12.52 -45.12 28.64
N ARG A 21 -13.71 -45.74 28.74
CA ARG A 21 -14.73 -45.63 27.71
C ARG A 21 -15.25 -44.21 27.60
N ASP A 22 -15.57 -43.59 28.74
CA ASP A 22 -16.07 -42.21 28.80
C ASP A 22 -15.01 -41.23 28.26
N TRP A 23 -13.75 -41.39 28.63
CA TRP A 23 -12.65 -40.63 28.11
C TRP A 23 -12.45 -40.80 26.59
N LEU A 24 -12.61 -42.00 26.04
CA LEU A 24 -12.57 -42.25 24.60
C LEU A 24 -13.73 -41.57 23.85
N VAL A 25 -14.90 -41.49 24.44
CA VAL A 25 -16.05 -40.77 23.87
C VAL A 25 -15.74 -39.27 23.81
N GLU A 26 -15.27 -38.67 24.92
CA GLU A 26 -14.87 -37.25 24.96
C GLU A 26 -13.79 -36.94 23.94
N LEU A 27 -12.74 -37.77 23.81
CA LEU A 27 -11.68 -37.62 22.82
C LEU A 27 -12.21 -37.64 21.38
N ASN A 28 -13.16 -38.53 21.09
CA ASN A 28 -13.78 -38.59 19.76
C ASN A 28 -14.66 -37.37 19.48
N GLU A 29 -15.33 -36.80 20.46
CA GLU A 29 -16.11 -35.59 20.33
C GLU A 29 -15.19 -34.39 20.09
N CYS A 30 -14.16 -34.19 20.92
CA CYS A 30 -13.14 -33.17 20.69
C CYS A 30 -12.48 -33.28 19.29
N ARG A 31 -12.20 -34.49 18.82
CA ARG A 31 -11.66 -34.71 17.47
C ARG A 31 -12.65 -34.30 16.40
N LYS A 32 -13.95 -34.59 16.56
CA LYS A 32 -14.98 -34.15 15.60
C LYS A 32 -15.12 -32.63 15.58
N GLU A 33 -15.06 -31.97 16.73
CA GLU A 33 -15.10 -30.52 16.84
C GLU A 33 -13.88 -29.87 16.16
N LEU A 34 -12.67 -30.37 16.42
CA LEU A 34 -11.44 -29.91 15.77
C LEU A 34 -11.48 -30.07 14.24
N ILE A 35 -12.00 -31.22 13.75
CA ILE A 35 -12.15 -31.43 12.31
C ILE A 35 -13.19 -30.48 11.73
N ALA A 36 -14.30 -30.25 12.42
CA ALA A 36 -15.34 -29.32 11.98
C ALA A 36 -14.83 -27.88 11.96
N GLU A 37 -14.04 -27.47 12.93
CA GLU A 37 -13.42 -26.15 13.00
C GLU A 37 -12.37 -25.95 11.89
N GLN A 38 -11.48 -26.92 11.68
CA GLN A 38 -10.54 -26.92 10.56
C GLN A 38 -11.26 -26.83 9.20
N GLU A 39 -12.35 -27.61 9.03
CA GLU A 39 -13.15 -27.59 7.81
C GLU A 39 -13.89 -26.24 7.62
N ALA A 40 -14.33 -25.59 8.69
CA ALA A 40 -15.00 -24.30 8.66
C ALA A 40 -14.07 -23.18 8.18
N ASN A 41 -12.78 -23.28 8.50
CA ASN A 41 -11.75 -22.30 8.12
C ASN A 41 -11.12 -22.55 6.74
N MET A 42 -11.53 -23.59 6.03
CA MET A 42 -11.03 -23.87 4.69
C MET A 42 -11.56 -22.84 3.68
N LEU A 43 -10.65 -22.08 3.08
CA LEU A 43 -10.95 -21.01 2.12
C LEU A 43 -11.94 -21.40 1.01
N PRO A 44 -11.85 -22.56 0.35
CA PRO A 44 -12.82 -22.95 -0.66
C PRO A 44 -14.26 -23.04 -0.12
N LYS A 45 -14.46 -23.58 1.08
CA LYS A 45 -15.78 -23.68 1.71
C LYS A 45 -16.33 -22.30 2.09
N VAL A 46 -15.47 -21.42 2.63
CA VAL A 46 -15.82 -20.05 2.97
C VAL A 46 -16.23 -19.26 1.71
N LEU A 47 -15.49 -19.38 0.62
CA LEU A 47 -15.81 -18.72 -0.64
C LEU A 47 -17.09 -19.23 -1.28
N MET A 48 -17.44 -20.51 -1.09
CA MET A 48 -18.75 -21.03 -1.54
C MET A 48 -19.90 -20.42 -0.72
N LYS A 49 -19.76 -20.29 0.60
CA LYS A 49 -20.73 -19.57 1.45
C LYS A 49 -20.90 -18.12 1.02
N TYR A 50 -19.84 -17.45 0.57
CA TYR A 50 -19.95 -16.10 0.02
C TYR A 50 -20.88 -16.04 -1.20
N LEU A 51 -20.86 -17.03 -2.08
CA LEU A 51 -21.81 -17.09 -3.22
C LEU A 51 -23.27 -17.18 -2.76
N ASP A 52 -23.54 -17.93 -1.68
CA ASP A 52 -24.90 -18.05 -1.13
C ASP A 52 -25.37 -16.69 -0.55
N ILE A 53 -24.50 -15.97 0.14
CA ILE A 53 -24.79 -14.62 0.63
C ILE A 53 -25.08 -13.67 -0.54
N ARG A 54 -24.26 -13.69 -1.58
CA ARG A 54 -24.46 -12.85 -2.78
C ARG A 54 -25.75 -13.18 -3.51
N LYS A 55 -26.16 -14.44 -3.52
CA LYS A 55 -27.43 -14.87 -4.09
C LYS A 55 -28.61 -14.34 -3.26
N ALA A 56 -28.52 -14.38 -1.92
CA ALA A 56 -29.54 -13.85 -1.03
C ALA A 56 -29.65 -12.31 -1.13
N GLU A 57 -28.54 -11.58 -1.19
CA GLU A 57 -28.52 -10.11 -1.36
C GLU A 57 -29.24 -9.64 -2.64
N ARG A 58 -29.43 -10.51 -3.62
CA ARG A 58 -30.05 -10.19 -4.92
C ARG A 58 -31.42 -10.83 -5.11
N SER A 59 -32.09 -11.19 -4.02
CA SER A 59 -33.43 -11.79 -4.07
C SER A 59 -34.43 -10.96 -4.87
N ASP A 60 -34.33 -9.63 -4.77
CA ASP A 60 -35.24 -8.65 -5.36
C ASP A 60 -34.92 -8.29 -6.82
N TRP A 61 -33.82 -8.83 -7.37
CA TRP A 61 -33.43 -8.56 -8.75
C TRP A 61 -34.29 -9.34 -9.73
N THR A 62 -34.37 -8.86 -10.99
CA THR A 62 -35.02 -9.62 -12.07
C THR A 62 -34.38 -10.99 -12.29
N PRO A 63 -35.10 -12.02 -12.71
CA PRO A 63 -34.55 -13.36 -12.95
C PRO A 63 -33.31 -13.37 -13.85
N GLN A 64 -33.35 -12.59 -14.93
CA GLN A 64 -32.21 -12.46 -15.86
C GLN A 64 -31.01 -11.77 -15.23
N GLY A 65 -31.23 -10.68 -14.45
CA GLY A 65 -30.20 -9.98 -13.72
C GLY A 65 -29.52 -10.88 -12.69
N ARG A 66 -30.32 -11.66 -11.93
CA ARG A 66 -29.81 -12.64 -10.96
C ARG A 66 -28.94 -13.71 -11.63
N SER A 67 -29.38 -14.30 -12.73
CA SER A 67 -28.65 -15.35 -13.45
C SER A 67 -27.30 -14.84 -13.97
N LYS A 68 -27.28 -13.66 -14.62
CA LYS A 68 -26.03 -13.03 -15.11
C LYS A 68 -25.06 -12.73 -13.99
N ALA A 69 -25.54 -12.15 -12.90
CA ALA A 69 -24.71 -11.79 -11.75
C ALA A 69 -24.19 -13.05 -11.03
N ALA A 70 -25.00 -14.08 -10.85
CA ALA A 70 -24.57 -15.34 -10.25
C ALA A 70 -23.49 -16.05 -11.10
N SER A 71 -23.61 -16.04 -12.42
CA SER A 71 -22.57 -16.57 -13.31
C SER A 71 -21.24 -15.80 -13.18
N GLN A 72 -21.29 -14.46 -13.08
CA GLN A 72 -20.11 -13.65 -12.88
C GLN A 72 -19.43 -13.88 -11.52
N ASP A 73 -20.23 -13.98 -10.44
CA ASP A 73 -19.68 -14.24 -9.11
C ASP A 73 -19.09 -15.65 -9.02
N LEU A 74 -19.75 -16.65 -9.61
CA LEU A 74 -19.21 -18.01 -9.68
C LEU A 74 -17.87 -18.04 -10.42
N LYS A 75 -17.75 -17.34 -11.55
CA LYS A 75 -16.50 -17.23 -12.29
C LYS A 75 -15.39 -16.61 -11.43
N LYS A 76 -15.67 -15.50 -10.77
CA LYS A 76 -14.70 -14.81 -9.88
C LYS A 76 -14.24 -15.71 -8.73
N VAL A 77 -15.17 -16.39 -8.07
CA VAL A 77 -14.87 -17.31 -6.97
C VAL A 77 -14.09 -18.53 -7.45
N SER A 78 -14.45 -19.09 -8.61
CA SER A 78 -13.71 -20.20 -9.21
C SER A 78 -12.25 -19.81 -9.56
N GLU A 79 -12.06 -18.63 -10.15
CA GLU A 79 -10.73 -18.08 -10.43
C GLU A 79 -9.92 -17.85 -9.15
N ALA A 80 -10.56 -17.35 -8.08
CA ALA A 80 -9.94 -17.16 -6.77
C ALA A 80 -9.53 -18.49 -6.14
N ILE A 81 -10.39 -19.50 -6.14
CA ILE A 81 -10.05 -20.85 -5.63
C ILE A 81 -8.90 -21.45 -6.42
N GLY A 82 -8.91 -21.31 -7.76
CA GLY A 82 -7.82 -21.76 -8.62
C GLY A 82 -6.51 -21.05 -8.33
N TYR A 83 -6.54 -19.74 -8.03
CA TYR A 83 -5.38 -18.97 -7.63
C TYR A 83 -4.85 -19.44 -6.25
N LEU A 84 -5.72 -19.53 -5.24
CA LEU A 84 -5.33 -19.98 -3.88
C LEU A 84 -4.68 -21.38 -3.90
N LYS A 85 -5.24 -22.32 -4.67
CA LYS A 85 -4.66 -23.66 -4.84
C LYS A 85 -3.25 -23.61 -5.45
N ARG A 86 -3.02 -22.75 -6.45
CA ARG A 86 -1.67 -22.61 -7.05
C ARG A 86 -0.67 -22.02 -6.06
N GLN A 87 -1.12 -21.16 -5.14
CA GLN A 87 -0.28 -20.56 -4.11
C GLN A 87 -0.15 -21.43 -2.84
N GLY A 88 -0.85 -22.56 -2.77
CA GLY A 88 -0.85 -23.45 -1.60
C GLY A 88 -1.55 -22.85 -0.37
N LEU A 89 -2.49 -21.91 -0.58
CA LEU A 89 -3.21 -21.24 0.48
C LEU A 89 -4.56 -21.94 0.70
N TYR A 90 -4.71 -22.61 1.82
CA TYR A 90 -5.90 -23.40 2.12
C TYR A 90 -6.74 -22.87 3.26
N THR A 91 -6.12 -22.17 4.21
CA THR A 91 -6.77 -21.61 5.40
C THR A 91 -6.81 -20.09 5.38
N VAL A 92 -7.67 -19.51 6.24
CA VAL A 92 -7.74 -18.05 6.41
C VAL A 92 -6.43 -17.51 6.96
N ASP A 93 -5.78 -18.24 7.86
CA ASP A 93 -4.49 -17.83 8.44
C ASP A 93 -3.38 -17.83 7.39
N ASP A 94 -3.33 -18.82 6.49
CA ASP A 94 -2.40 -18.83 5.36
C ASP A 94 -2.60 -17.59 4.46
N LEU A 95 -3.86 -17.21 4.23
CA LEU A 95 -4.20 -16.04 3.43
C LEU A 95 -3.68 -14.74 4.09
N GLU A 96 -3.93 -14.56 5.39
CA GLU A 96 -3.48 -13.35 6.11
C GLU A 96 -1.94 -13.29 6.18
N ALA A 97 -1.27 -14.39 6.49
CA ALA A 97 0.19 -14.47 6.50
C ALA A 97 0.80 -14.16 5.11
N HIS A 98 0.15 -14.63 4.05
CA HIS A 98 0.62 -14.35 2.68
C HIS A 98 0.39 -12.90 2.27
N ILE A 99 -0.72 -12.28 2.70
CA ILE A 99 -0.98 -10.84 2.49
C ILE A 99 0.09 -9.99 3.20
N GLU A 100 0.42 -10.32 4.44
CA GLU A 100 1.45 -9.63 5.21
C GLU A 100 2.81 -9.71 4.50
N LYS A 101 3.25 -10.93 4.17
CA LYS A 101 4.50 -11.18 3.44
C LYS A 101 4.58 -10.41 2.12
N SER A 102 3.53 -10.47 1.30
CA SER A 102 3.48 -9.73 0.03
C SER A 102 3.46 -8.22 0.24
N GLY A 103 2.85 -7.76 1.35
CA GLY A 103 2.87 -6.35 1.77
C GLY A 103 4.27 -5.87 2.11
N GLU A 104 5.03 -6.66 2.86
CA GLU A 104 6.43 -6.37 3.22
C GLU A 104 7.33 -6.35 1.98
N GLU A 105 7.17 -7.32 1.07
CA GLU A 105 7.90 -7.37 -0.20
C GLU A 105 7.64 -6.13 -1.06
N ALA A 106 6.38 -5.73 -1.22
CA ALA A 106 6.01 -4.52 -1.93
C ALA A 106 6.59 -3.25 -1.26
N ALA A 107 6.63 -3.20 0.08
CA ALA A 107 7.22 -2.09 0.82
C ALA A 107 8.75 -2.03 0.63
N ALA A 108 9.43 -3.17 0.63
CA ALA A 108 10.86 -3.27 0.39
C ALA A 108 11.24 -2.80 -1.03
N LEU A 109 10.51 -3.26 -2.06
CA LEU A 109 10.72 -2.83 -3.44
C LEU A 109 10.49 -1.32 -3.62
N ARG A 110 9.40 -0.78 -3.05
CA ARG A 110 9.15 0.67 -3.04
C ARG A 110 10.25 1.45 -2.32
N GLY A 111 10.77 0.91 -1.22
CA GLY A 111 11.88 1.49 -0.48
C GLY A 111 13.16 1.59 -1.32
N GLN A 112 13.49 0.54 -2.07
CA GLN A 112 14.62 0.53 -3.00
C GLN A 112 14.44 1.55 -4.13
N MET A 113 13.26 1.58 -4.76
CA MET A 113 12.95 2.56 -5.82
C MET A 113 13.09 4.00 -5.31
N LYS A 114 12.52 4.32 -4.14
CA LYS A 114 12.61 5.67 -3.55
C LYS A 114 14.04 6.11 -3.27
N LYS A 115 14.93 5.19 -2.86
CA LYS A 115 16.35 5.48 -2.65
C LYS A 115 17.02 5.86 -3.97
N LYS A 116 16.78 5.08 -5.04
CA LYS A 116 17.32 5.34 -6.38
C LYS A 116 16.75 6.63 -6.98
N GLU A 117 15.45 6.87 -6.87
CA GLU A 117 14.80 8.13 -7.31
C GLU A 117 15.38 9.37 -6.59
N LYS A 118 15.64 9.27 -5.28
CA LYS A 118 16.31 10.34 -4.54
C LYS A 118 17.70 10.61 -5.09
N ARG A 119 18.47 9.55 -5.40
CA ARG A 119 19.80 9.69 -6.00
C ARG A 119 19.75 10.35 -7.38
N VAL A 120 18.81 9.93 -8.25
CA VAL A 120 18.58 10.55 -9.54
C VAL A 120 18.30 12.05 -9.40
N LYS A 121 17.39 12.44 -8.51
CA LYS A 121 17.08 13.86 -8.23
C LYS A 121 18.31 14.64 -7.75
N THR A 122 19.15 14.00 -6.92
CA THR A 122 20.41 14.62 -6.46
C THR A 122 21.36 14.85 -7.64
N ILE A 123 21.54 13.85 -8.50
CA ILE A 123 22.38 13.95 -9.70
C ILE A 123 21.86 15.05 -10.63
N ASP A 124 20.55 15.09 -10.89
CA ASP A 124 19.93 16.13 -11.73
C ASP A 124 20.18 17.54 -11.16
N SER A 125 20.07 17.69 -9.84
CA SER A 125 20.36 18.94 -9.14
C SER A 125 21.84 19.35 -9.27
N ILE A 126 22.77 18.40 -9.14
CA ILE A 126 24.21 18.64 -9.29
C ILE A 126 24.54 19.06 -10.73
N VAL A 127 24.04 18.30 -11.71
CA VAL A 127 24.29 18.58 -13.15
C VAL A 127 23.77 19.96 -13.51
N LEU A 128 22.52 20.28 -13.15
CA LEU A 128 21.93 21.61 -13.38
C LEU A 128 22.73 22.72 -12.70
N SER A 129 23.21 22.48 -11.48
CA SER A 129 24.02 23.45 -10.74
C SER A 129 25.39 23.63 -11.38
N LEU A 130 26.04 22.59 -11.91
CA LEU A 130 27.32 22.68 -12.63
C LEU A 130 27.18 23.46 -13.93
N ASP A 131 26.11 23.23 -14.69
CA ASP A 131 25.83 23.96 -15.94
C ASP A 131 25.55 25.44 -15.63
N THR A 132 24.73 25.74 -14.61
CA THR A 132 24.44 27.10 -14.17
C THR A 132 25.70 27.79 -13.66
N PHE A 133 26.54 27.11 -12.88
CA PHE A 133 27.79 27.64 -12.37
C PHE A 133 28.75 28.05 -13.50
N LYS A 134 28.90 27.19 -14.52
CA LYS A 134 29.73 27.48 -15.68
C LYS A 134 29.21 28.66 -16.49
N ALA A 135 27.89 28.69 -16.75
CA ALA A 135 27.24 29.73 -17.53
C ALA A 135 27.32 31.11 -16.84
N CYS A 136 27.10 31.15 -15.52
CA CYS A 136 27.05 32.43 -14.79
C CYS A 136 28.43 32.89 -14.25
N LYS A 137 29.47 32.07 -14.37
CA LYS A 137 30.83 32.39 -13.88
C LYS A 137 31.37 33.72 -14.41
N PRO A 138 31.31 34.04 -15.72
CA PRO A 138 31.87 35.30 -16.24
C PRO A 138 31.18 36.53 -15.65
N VAL A 139 29.84 36.49 -15.45
CA VAL A 139 29.08 37.59 -14.84
C VAL A 139 29.44 37.76 -13.38
N TYR A 140 29.62 36.64 -12.65
CA TYR A 140 30.00 36.68 -11.26
C TYR A 140 31.43 37.21 -11.04
N GLU A 141 32.37 36.94 -11.95
CA GLU A 141 33.74 37.51 -11.93
C GLU A 141 33.71 39.04 -12.09
N GLN A 142 32.83 39.57 -12.98
CA GLN A 142 32.60 41.01 -13.12
C GLN A 142 32.02 41.60 -11.80
N TYR A 143 31.01 40.94 -11.21
CA TYR A 143 30.47 41.37 -9.93
C TYR A 143 31.52 41.44 -8.80
N GLN A 144 32.45 40.51 -8.75
CA GLN A 144 33.51 40.51 -7.74
C GLN A 144 34.47 41.71 -7.88
N LYS A 145 34.70 42.18 -9.11
CA LYS A 145 35.60 43.32 -9.35
C LYS A 145 35.04 44.68 -8.91
N ILE A 146 33.76 44.75 -8.58
CA ILE A 146 33.10 45.98 -8.13
C ILE A 146 33.42 46.20 -6.65
N TYR A 147 34.02 47.33 -6.28
CA TYR A 147 34.40 47.67 -4.91
C TYR A 147 33.28 48.31 -4.09
N PHE A 148 32.44 49.16 -4.71
CA PHE A 148 31.45 49.97 -4.02
C PHE A 148 30.14 49.17 -3.78
N LYS A 149 29.66 49.15 -2.50
CA LYS A 149 28.43 48.43 -2.14
C LYS A 149 27.20 48.80 -2.98
N LYS A 150 26.96 50.12 -3.15
CA LYS A 150 25.82 50.60 -3.97
C LYS A 150 25.90 50.13 -5.41
N ALA A 151 27.09 50.13 -6.02
CA ALA A 151 27.30 49.63 -7.36
C ALA A 151 27.11 48.11 -7.46
N LYS A 152 27.52 47.33 -6.43
CA LYS A 152 27.24 45.89 -6.32
C LYS A 152 25.77 45.60 -6.26
N GLU A 153 25.01 46.34 -5.45
CA GLU A 153 23.55 46.15 -5.32
C GLU A 153 22.84 46.45 -6.66
N LYS A 154 23.21 47.55 -7.33
CA LYS A 154 22.67 47.87 -8.67
C LYS A 154 22.99 46.79 -9.69
N PHE A 155 24.27 46.36 -9.75
CA PHE A 155 24.68 45.28 -10.67
C PHE A 155 23.92 43.96 -10.37
N ARG A 156 23.69 43.61 -9.10
CA ARG A 156 22.92 42.40 -8.71
C ARG A 156 21.46 42.48 -9.11
N GLN A 157 20.86 43.67 -9.11
CA GLN A 157 19.49 43.89 -9.61
C GLN A 157 19.40 43.76 -11.13
N GLU A 158 20.40 44.27 -11.84
CA GLU A 158 20.48 44.24 -13.30
C GLU A 158 20.87 42.83 -13.82
N HIS A 159 21.61 42.04 -13.02
CA HIS A 159 22.15 40.74 -13.41
C HIS A 159 21.68 39.63 -12.47
N PRO A 160 20.50 39.03 -12.70
CA PRO A 160 19.97 37.91 -11.88
C PRO A 160 20.87 36.66 -11.91
N GLU A 161 21.80 36.56 -12.83
CA GLU A 161 22.81 35.51 -12.97
C GLU A 161 23.70 35.42 -11.73
N VAL A 162 23.98 36.53 -11.04
CA VAL A 162 24.74 36.54 -9.79
C VAL A 162 24.05 35.71 -8.71
N ALA A 163 22.73 35.90 -8.54
CA ALA A 163 21.96 35.14 -7.58
C ALA A 163 21.87 33.64 -7.96
N LYS A 164 21.77 33.32 -9.26
CA LYS A 164 21.79 31.94 -9.76
C LYS A 164 23.14 31.28 -9.48
N PHE A 165 24.24 31.98 -9.71
CA PHE A 165 25.58 31.48 -9.38
C PHE A 165 25.75 31.16 -7.90
N GLU A 166 25.33 32.07 -7.00
CA GLU A 166 25.42 31.88 -5.55
C GLU A 166 24.60 30.66 -5.11
N LYS A 167 23.39 30.50 -5.64
CA LYS A 167 22.55 29.30 -5.39
C LYS A 167 23.23 28.01 -5.89
N ALA A 168 23.72 28.02 -7.11
CA ALA A 168 24.43 26.88 -7.69
C ALA A 168 25.67 26.51 -6.84
N ARG A 169 26.46 27.50 -6.41
CA ARG A 169 27.60 27.31 -5.52
C ARG A 169 27.20 26.69 -4.20
N THR A 170 26.07 27.13 -3.60
CA THR A 170 25.55 26.57 -2.34
C THR A 170 25.12 25.11 -2.50
N VAL A 171 24.48 24.74 -3.62
CA VAL A 171 24.14 23.36 -3.92
C VAL A 171 25.41 22.52 -4.08
N LEU A 172 26.36 22.97 -4.89
CA LEU A 172 27.61 22.25 -5.14
C LEU A 172 28.46 22.08 -3.88
N SER A 173 28.42 23.02 -2.94
CA SER A 173 29.12 22.90 -1.65
C SER A 173 28.58 21.81 -0.76
N LYS A 174 27.28 21.46 -0.89
CA LYS A 174 26.64 20.37 -0.16
C LYS A 174 26.95 18.99 -0.75
N HIS A 175 27.43 18.94 -1.97
CA HIS A 175 27.73 17.71 -2.72
C HIS A 175 29.21 17.65 -3.09
N PRO A 176 30.10 17.14 -2.22
CA PRO A 176 31.53 17.10 -2.46
C PRO A 176 31.90 16.27 -3.71
N GLU A 177 31.07 15.30 -4.06
CA GLU A 177 31.18 14.48 -5.28
C GLU A 177 31.15 15.31 -6.58
N ALA A 178 30.51 16.49 -6.57
CA ALA A 178 30.49 17.41 -7.71
C ALA A 178 31.88 17.98 -8.07
N LYS A 179 32.89 17.84 -7.16
CA LYS A 179 34.26 18.27 -7.42
C LYS A 179 35.10 17.21 -8.11
N THR A 180 34.77 15.95 -7.91
CA THR A 180 35.55 14.79 -8.37
C THR A 180 34.93 14.10 -9.58
N ALA A 181 33.61 14.03 -9.65
CA ALA A 181 32.91 13.37 -10.74
C ALA A 181 32.72 14.31 -11.96
N THR A 182 32.91 13.78 -13.15
CA THR A 182 32.61 14.49 -14.37
C THR A 182 31.11 14.49 -14.68
N VAL A 183 30.62 15.50 -15.37
CA VAL A 183 29.21 15.56 -15.81
C VAL A 183 28.82 14.33 -16.63
N LYS A 184 29.75 13.75 -17.39
CA LYS A 184 29.52 12.54 -18.18
C LYS A 184 29.31 11.32 -17.28
N GLU A 185 30.10 11.17 -16.24
CA GLU A 185 29.96 10.08 -15.26
C GLU A 185 28.64 10.17 -14.51
N LEU A 186 28.27 11.37 -14.04
CA LEU A 186 26.98 11.62 -13.38
C LEU A 186 25.79 11.30 -14.29
N LYS A 187 25.85 11.69 -15.55
CA LYS A 187 24.80 11.33 -16.52
C LYS A 187 24.73 9.83 -16.76
N LYS A 188 25.85 9.15 -16.86
CA LYS A 188 25.90 7.68 -16.98
C LYS A 188 25.33 6.99 -15.74
N GLU A 189 25.70 7.45 -14.54
CA GLU A 189 25.12 6.95 -13.26
C GLU A 189 23.60 7.15 -13.26
N ARG A 190 23.11 8.31 -13.68
CA ARG A 190 21.68 8.60 -13.81
C ARG A 190 20.96 7.62 -14.73
N GLU A 191 21.51 7.35 -15.90
CA GLU A 191 20.95 6.41 -16.88
C GLU A 191 20.90 4.99 -16.31
N THR A 192 21.96 4.53 -15.62
CA THR A 192 22.00 3.25 -14.95
C THR A 192 20.91 3.15 -13.87
N LEU A 193 20.78 4.17 -13.01
CA LEU A 193 19.75 4.20 -11.97
C LEU A 193 18.33 4.21 -12.54
N MET A 194 18.11 4.90 -13.67
CA MET A 194 16.82 4.91 -14.35
C MET A 194 16.45 3.53 -14.91
N SER A 195 17.43 2.80 -15.48
CA SER A 195 17.25 1.42 -15.92
C SER A 195 16.89 0.50 -14.74
N GLU A 196 17.65 0.60 -13.64
CA GLU A 196 17.40 -0.20 -12.44
C GLU A 196 16.02 0.10 -11.81
N ILE A 197 15.55 1.36 -11.86
CA ILE A 197 14.20 1.73 -11.42
C ILE A 197 13.14 1.07 -12.32
N ALA A 198 13.36 1.05 -13.63
CA ALA A 198 12.45 0.40 -14.56
C ALA A 198 12.38 -1.11 -14.33
N GLU A 199 13.51 -1.76 -14.05
CA GLU A 199 13.58 -3.18 -13.71
C GLU A 199 12.86 -3.50 -12.39
N LEU A 200 12.98 -2.66 -11.36
CA LEU A 200 12.28 -2.83 -10.09
C LEU A 200 10.76 -2.59 -10.19
N ARG A 201 10.31 -1.83 -11.18
CA ARG A 201 8.89 -1.56 -11.40
C ARG A 201 8.12 -2.82 -11.77
N ILE A 202 8.69 -3.68 -12.61
CA ILE A 202 8.04 -4.92 -13.08
C ILE A 202 7.64 -5.84 -11.91
N PRO A 203 8.57 -6.27 -11.03
CA PRO A 203 8.21 -7.11 -9.89
C PRO A 203 7.28 -6.39 -8.91
N LEU A 204 7.44 -5.08 -8.72
CA LEU A 204 6.56 -4.31 -7.85
C LEU A 204 5.11 -4.31 -8.36
N GLU A 205 4.88 -4.13 -9.66
CA GLU A 205 3.54 -4.16 -10.26
C GLU A 205 2.92 -5.57 -10.14
N ALA A 206 3.71 -6.62 -10.33
CA ALA A 206 3.27 -8.01 -10.15
C ALA A 206 2.83 -8.28 -8.71
N VAL A 207 3.67 -7.94 -7.72
CA VAL A 207 3.35 -8.12 -6.29
C VAL A 207 2.13 -7.27 -5.88
N GLN A 208 1.99 -6.05 -6.41
CA GLN A 208 0.82 -5.21 -6.13
C GLN A 208 -0.47 -5.79 -6.72
N ALA A 209 -0.43 -6.35 -7.92
CA ALA A 209 -1.58 -7.00 -8.54
C ALA A 209 -2.01 -8.24 -7.74
N ASP A 210 -1.05 -9.05 -7.30
CA ASP A 210 -1.32 -10.21 -6.45
C ASP A 210 -1.86 -9.79 -5.07
N LEU A 211 -1.28 -8.79 -4.44
CA LEU A 211 -1.74 -8.25 -3.17
C LEU A 211 -3.18 -7.70 -3.27
N GLN A 212 -3.52 -7.04 -4.38
CA GLN A 212 -4.90 -6.58 -4.59
C GLN A 212 -5.87 -7.75 -4.72
N ARG A 213 -5.50 -8.79 -5.47
CA ARG A 213 -6.31 -10.02 -5.59
C ARG A 213 -6.53 -10.71 -4.25
N LEU A 214 -5.48 -10.83 -3.43
CA LEU A 214 -5.58 -11.41 -2.08
C LEU A 214 -6.47 -10.58 -1.16
N LYS A 215 -6.39 -9.24 -1.23
CA LYS A 215 -7.27 -8.33 -0.48
C LYS A 215 -8.74 -8.47 -0.90
N ASP A 216 -9.01 -8.66 -2.17
CA ASP A 216 -10.37 -8.90 -2.66
C ASP A 216 -10.91 -10.23 -2.11
N ILE A 217 -10.09 -11.29 -2.10
CA ILE A 217 -10.44 -12.58 -1.51
C ILE A 217 -10.67 -12.43 0.01
N ARG A 218 -9.78 -11.75 0.74
CA ARG A 218 -9.95 -11.45 2.15
C ARG A 218 -11.26 -10.72 2.45
N TYR A 219 -11.63 -9.76 1.63
CA TYR A 219 -12.91 -9.05 1.76
C TYR A 219 -14.10 -10.02 1.64
N TRP A 220 -14.08 -10.98 0.69
CA TRP A 220 -15.13 -11.97 0.56
C TRP A 220 -15.19 -12.92 1.78
N VAL A 221 -14.03 -13.35 2.27
CA VAL A 221 -13.92 -14.19 3.47
C VAL A 221 -14.52 -13.48 4.69
N ARG A 222 -14.18 -12.21 4.91
CA ARG A 222 -14.71 -11.41 6.02
C ARG A 222 -16.23 -11.19 5.97
N LYS A 223 -16.81 -11.16 4.79
CA LYS A 223 -18.28 -11.12 4.65
C LYS A 223 -18.98 -12.38 5.14
N VAL A 224 -18.31 -13.50 5.12
CA VAL A 224 -18.86 -14.82 5.52
C VAL A 224 -18.68 -15.07 7.01
N THR A 225 -17.61 -14.55 7.60
CA THR A 225 -17.26 -14.68 9.02
C THR A 225 -17.55 -13.38 9.77
N PRO A 226 -18.80 -13.08 10.15
CA PRO A 226 -19.12 -11.92 10.96
C PRO A 226 -18.70 -12.20 12.41
N GLY A 227 -17.54 -11.68 12.82
CA GLY A 227 -17.04 -11.85 14.19
C GLY A 227 -15.63 -11.30 14.43
N THR A 228 -14.89 -10.99 13.41
CA THR A 228 -13.62 -10.27 13.52
C THR A 228 -13.91 -8.78 13.44
N GLU A 229 -13.93 -8.11 14.59
CA GLU A 229 -14.08 -6.66 14.71
C GLU A 229 -13.00 -5.96 13.92
N GLU A 230 -13.38 -5.49 12.73
CA GLU A 230 -12.80 -4.31 12.06
C GLU A 230 -13.61 -4.00 10.80
N SER A 231 -14.89 -3.71 11.02
CA SER A 231 -15.77 -3.17 9.98
C SER A 231 -15.50 -1.69 9.66
N LYS A 232 -14.23 -1.22 9.70
CA LYS A 232 -13.95 0.22 9.51
C LYS A 232 -13.03 0.58 8.35
N GLU A 233 -12.56 -0.37 7.54
CA GLU A 233 -11.79 0.00 6.33
C GLU A 233 -12.24 -0.79 5.10
N ALA A 234 -13.48 -0.56 4.68
CA ALA A 234 -13.75 -0.67 3.25
C ALA A 234 -13.05 0.53 2.60
N PRO A 235 -12.15 0.36 1.62
CA PRO A 235 -11.74 1.47 0.79
C PRO A 235 -13.00 1.91 0.03
N GLN A 236 -13.68 2.92 0.56
CA GLN A 236 -14.65 3.67 -0.21
C GLN A 236 -13.86 4.22 -1.41
N LYS A 237 -14.00 3.56 -2.55
CA LYS A 237 -13.79 4.20 -3.83
C LYS A 237 -14.83 5.31 -3.88
N GLN A 238 -14.46 6.48 -3.32
CA GLN A 238 -15.23 7.68 -3.56
C GLN A 238 -15.36 7.82 -5.06
N SER A 239 -16.59 7.69 -5.53
CA SER A 239 -16.93 7.89 -6.92
C SER A 239 -16.37 9.25 -7.33
N ILE A 240 -15.90 9.38 -8.56
CA ILE A 240 -15.49 10.67 -9.13
C ILE A 240 -16.60 11.70 -8.94
N TYR A 241 -17.87 11.27 -8.93
CA TYR A 241 -19.04 12.08 -8.65
C TYR A 241 -19.11 12.59 -7.22
N ASP A 242 -18.69 11.81 -6.20
CA ASP A 242 -18.66 12.24 -4.79
C ASP A 242 -17.55 13.28 -4.56
N ARG A 243 -16.41 13.18 -5.29
CA ARG A 243 -15.37 14.21 -5.26
C ARG A 243 -15.76 15.51 -5.95
N MET A 244 -16.64 15.45 -6.96
CA MET A 244 -17.15 16.63 -7.63
C MET A 244 -18.23 17.36 -6.81
N ALA A 245 -19.02 16.63 -6.01
CA ALA A 245 -20.03 17.20 -5.13
C ALA A 245 -19.39 17.99 -3.96
N ASP A 246 -18.28 17.52 -3.40
CA ASP A 246 -17.57 18.18 -2.29
C ASP A 246 -16.90 19.52 -2.68
N HIS A 247 -16.75 19.79 -3.99
CA HIS A 247 -16.21 21.06 -4.48
C HIS A 247 -17.27 22.09 -4.89
N SER A 248 -18.56 21.71 -4.90
CA SER A 248 -19.63 22.61 -5.32
C SER A 248 -20.24 23.45 -4.18
N ASP A 249 -19.99 23.14 -2.92
CA ASP A 249 -20.62 23.77 -1.75
C ASP A 249 -19.71 24.70 -0.92
N LYS A 250 -18.65 25.26 -1.51
CA LYS A 250 -17.99 26.42 -0.88
C LYS A 250 -18.68 27.68 -1.32
N PRO A 251 -19.44 28.37 -0.45
CA PRO A 251 -20.00 29.65 -0.77
C PRO A 251 -18.89 30.65 -1.02
N THR A 252 -18.82 31.14 -2.24
CA THR A 252 -17.94 32.25 -2.63
C THR A 252 -18.33 33.45 -1.80
N ALA A 253 -17.46 33.86 -0.89
CA ALA A 253 -17.62 35.10 -0.16
C ALA A 253 -17.73 36.27 -1.17
N PRO A 254 -18.65 37.22 -0.99
CA PRO A 254 -18.81 38.32 -1.93
C PRO A 254 -17.57 39.20 -1.93
N GLU A 255 -16.97 39.36 -3.10
CA GLU A 255 -15.92 40.34 -3.35
C GLU A 255 -16.37 41.74 -2.93
N GLN A 256 -15.77 42.28 -1.89
CA GLN A 256 -15.91 43.69 -1.54
C GLN A 256 -15.22 44.54 -2.61
N LYS A 257 -16.00 45.23 -3.44
CA LYS A 257 -15.51 46.25 -4.36
C LYS A 257 -14.82 47.36 -3.59
N PRO A 258 -13.62 47.82 -4.00
CA PRO A 258 -12.94 48.92 -3.35
C PRO A 258 -13.75 50.21 -3.54
N GLN A 259 -14.15 50.82 -2.42
CA GLN A 259 -14.76 52.15 -2.40
C GLN A 259 -13.77 53.21 -2.91
N ARG A 260 -14.14 53.84 -4.02
CA ARG A 260 -13.48 54.99 -4.64
C ARG A 260 -13.63 56.19 -3.72
N LYS A 261 -12.57 56.57 -3.00
CA LYS A 261 -12.54 57.85 -2.27
C LYS A 261 -12.66 58.99 -3.26
N GLN A 262 -13.78 59.71 -3.23
CA GLN A 262 -13.91 61.02 -3.84
C GLN A 262 -13.15 62.01 -2.95
N ASN A 263 -12.05 62.55 -3.44
CA ASN A 263 -11.48 63.78 -2.90
C ASN A 263 -12.41 64.92 -3.38
N MET A 264 -13.03 65.61 -2.44
CA MET A 264 -13.60 66.91 -2.66
C MET A 264 -12.56 67.93 -2.21
N ASP A 265 -12.07 68.70 -3.15
CA ASP A 265 -11.30 69.91 -2.93
C ASP A 265 -12.21 70.97 -2.33
N LEU A 266 -11.69 71.64 -1.29
CA LEU A 266 -11.90 73.03 -0.93
C LEU A 266 -10.62 73.54 -0.27
#